data_4f16110894a7d58c2152941fa4be7d9d
#
_entry.id   4f16110894a7d58c2152941fa4be7d9d
#
_cell.length_a   1.000
_cell.length_b   1.000
_cell.length_c   1.000
_cell.angle_alpha   90.00
_cell.angle_beta   90.00
_cell.angle_gamma   90.00
#
_symmetry.space_group_name_H-M   'P 1'
#
loop_
_entity.id
_entity.type
_entity.pdbx_description
1 polymer ?
#
loop_
_entity_poly.entity_id
_entity_poly.type
_entity_poly.pdbx_seq_one_letter_code
_entity_poly.pdbx_strand_id
1 'polypeptide(L)'
;MAKIPPGVGPRFPQVVVLFGATGDLAKRKLLPGLYHLATAGFIPQCRVIGVSLDDIDLPAFRQIARGALDQFFARQITDADWDAFAQTLDYVPLAAGAPALAAAVAAAEASLGTECRRLHYLSVP
;
A
#
# COMPACT_ATOMS: atom_id res chain seq x y z
N MET A 1 7.09 15.17 13.88
CA MET A 1 5.95 14.29 13.58
C MET A 1 5.41 13.71 14.87
N ALA A 2 4.13 13.81 15.09
CA ALA A 2 3.51 13.25 16.28
C ALA A 2 3.48 11.72 16.17
N LYS A 3 3.85 11.03 17.24
CA LYS A 3 3.76 9.58 17.31
C LYS A 3 2.45 9.17 17.97
N ILE A 4 1.92 8.02 17.59
CA ILE A 4 0.76 7.45 18.27
C ILE A 4 1.17 7.07 19.69
N PRO A 5 0.43 7.52 20.71
CA PRO A 5 0.70 7.09 22.09
C PRO A 5 0.58 5.57 22.22
N PRO A 6 1.31 4.93 23.17
CA PRO A 6 1.16 3.51 23.43
C PRO A 6 -0.30 3.13 23.68
N GLY A 7 -0.73 2.04 23.05
CA GLY A 7 -2.10 1.54 23.17
C GLY A 7 -3.10 2.18 22.21
N VAL A 8 -2.66 3.15 21.40
CA VAL A 8 -3.51 3.79 20.39
C VAL A 8 -3.00 3.40 19.00
N GLY A 9 -3.92 3.03 18.10
CA GLY A 9 -3.59 2.61 16.75
C GLY A 9 -3.21 1.14 16.64
N PRO A 10 -2.81 0.68 15.44
CA PRO A 10 -2.49 -0.71 15.20
C PRO A 10 -1.24 -1.15 15.98
N ARG A 11 -1.32 -2.30 16.62
CA ARG A 11 -0.21 -2.89 17.36
C ARG A 11 0.71 -3.74 16.50
N PHE A 12 0.18 -4.25 15.38
CA PHE A 12 0.87 -5.22 14.54
C PHE A 12 1.14 -4.62 13.17
N PRO A 13 2.22 -5.03 12.52
CA PRO A 13 2.44 -4.70 11.11
C PRO A 13 1.25 -5.12 10.25
N GLN A 14 1.03 -4.41 9.16
CA GLN A 14 -0.13 -4.61 8.29
C GLN A 14 0.29 -5.03 6.89
N VAL A 15 -0.35 -6.06 6.35
CA VAL A 15 -0.33 -6.35 4.92
C VAL A 15 -1.67 -5.92 4.34
N VAL A 16 -1.63 -4.94 3.47
CA VAL A 16 -2.82 -4.36 2.84
C VAL A 16 -2.94 -4.90 1.42
N VAL A 17 -4.01 -5.60 1.12
CA VAL A 17 -4.31 -6.05 -0.24
C VAL A 17 -5.35 -5.09 -0.81
N LEU A 18 -4.95 -4.33 -1.82
CA LEU A 18 -5.76 -3.26 -2.41
C LEU A 18 -6.29 -3.72 -3.76
N PHE A 19 -7.52 -4.21 -3.79
CA PHE A 19 -8.19 -4.60 -5.02
C PHE A 19 -8.69 -3.37 -5.76
N GLY A 20 -8.50 -3.32 -7.07
CA GLY A 20 -8.82 -2.15 -7.86
C GLY A 20 -7.78 -1.04 -7.69
N ALA A 21 -6.52 -1.40 -7.49
CA ALA A 21 -5.44 -0.49 -7.11
C ALA A 21 -5.16 0.61 -8.14
N THR A 22 -5.52 0.39 -9.39
CA THR A 22 -5.37 1.40 -10.47
C THR A 22 -6.65 2.17 -10.73
N GLY A 23 -7.72 1.90 -9.97
CA GLY A 23 -9.01 2.56 -10.13
C GLY A 23 -9.05 3.94 -9.48
N ASP A 24 -10.15 4.64 -9.74
CA ASP A 24 -10.32 6.02 -9.31
C ASP A 24 -10.34 6.18 -7.79
N LEU A 25 -11.07 5.31 -7.08
CA LEU A 25 -11.15 5.37 -5.62
C LEU A 25 -9.77 5.14 -4.99
N ALA A 26 -9.01 4.18 -5.51
CA ALA A 26 -7.66 3.91 -5.00
C ALA A 26 -6.76 5.13 -5.17
N LYS A 27 -6.78 5.76 -6.34
CA LYS A 27 -5.95 6.93 -6.63
C LYS A 27 -6.34 8.14 -5.79
N ARG A 28 -7.64 8.39 -5.64
CA ARG A 28 -8.14 9.59 -4.95
C ARG A 28 -8.07 9.49 -3.44
N LYS A 29 -8.32 8.32 -2.89
CA LYS A 29 -8.55 8.14 -1.46
C LYS A 29 -7.60 7.14 -0.81
N LEU A 30 -7.50 5.92 -1.36
CA LEU A 30 -6.84 4.83 -0.64
C LEU A 30 -5.33 4.96 -0.66
N LEU A 31 -4.73 5.24 -1.81
CA LEU A 31 -3.27 5.43 -1.90
C LEU A 31 -2.82 6.66 -1.12
N PRO A 32 -3.46 7.84 -1.26
CA PRO A 32 -3.10 8.98 -0.42
C PRO A 32 -3.29 8.72 1.08
N GLY A 33 -4.34 8.02 1.46
CA GLY A 33 -4.59 7.67 2.85
C GLY A 33 -3.53 6.74 3.43
N LEU A 34 -3.14 5.71 2.67
CA LEU A 34 -2.08 4.79 3.07
C LEU A 34 -0.73 5.49 3.19
N TYR A 35 -0.42 6.36 2.23
CA TYR A 35 0.79 7.16 2.28
C TYR A 35 0.82 8.04 3.55
N HIS A 36 -0.30 8.70 3.84
CA HIS A 36 -0.42 9.53 5.04
C HIS A 36 -0.19 8.70 6.32
N LEU A 37 -0.86 7.55 6.44
CA LEU A 37 -0.70 6.69 7.61
C LEU A 37 0.74 6.20 7.77
N ALA A 38 1.38 5.80 6.67
CA ALA A 38 2.74 5.30 6.71
C ALA A 38 3.75 6.38 7.10
N THR A 39 3.62 7.58 6.52
CA THR A 39 4.57 8.68 6.77
C THR A 39 4.32 9.39 8.09
N ALA A 40 3.09 9.36 8.60
CA ALA A 40 2.76 9.93 9.90
C ALA A 40 3.08 9.00 11.07
N GLY A 41 3.50 7.77 10.81
CA GLY A 41 3.84 6.81 11.85
C GLY A 41 2.64 6.19 12.55
N PHE A 42 1.47 6.20 11.91
CA PHE A 42 0.25 5.61 12.48
C PHE A 42 0.22 4.10 12.47
N ILE A 43 1.07 3.47 11.64
CA ILE A 43 1.22 2.02 11.62
C ILE A 43 2.70 1.67 11.75
N PRO A 44 3.05 0.62 12.52
CA PRO A 44 4.45 0.27 12.76
C PRO A 44 5.20 -0.09 11.49
N GLN A 45 4.59 -0.91 10.65
CA GLN A 45 5.10 -1.29 9.33
C GLN A 45 3.92 -1.66 8.44
N CYS A 46 4.08 -1.42 7.15
CA CYS A 46 3.02 -1.69 6.18
C CYS A 46 3.61 -2.20 4.88
N ARG A 47 2.98 -3.23 4.32
CA ARG A 47 3.22 -3.68 2.94
C ARG A 47 1.91 -3.57 2.19
N VAL A 48 1.95 -2.99 1.02
CA VAL A 48 0.76 -2.79 0.18
C VAL A 48 0.89 -3.60 -1.09
N ILE A 49 -0.07 -4.48 -1.34
CA ILE A 49 -0.12 -5.28 -2.56
C ILE A 49 -1.30 -4.77 -3.38
N GLY A 50 -1.00 -4.09 -4.48
CA GLY A 50 -2.02 -3.66 -5.43
C GLY A 50 -2.44 -4.82 -6.33
N VAL A 51 -3.73 -4.95 -6.57
CA VAL A 51 -4.30 -5.95 -7.47
C VAL A 51 -5.30 -5.25 -8.38
N SER A 52 -5.18 -5.42 -9.68
CA SER A 52 -6.18 -4.91 -10.61
C SER A 52 -6.14 -5.67 -11.94
N LEU A 53 -7.06 -5.31 -12.84
CA LEU A 53 -7.15 -5.93 -14.16
C LEU A 53 -5.99 -5.52 -15.08
N ASP A 54 -5.30 -4.43 -14.77
CA ASP A 54 -4.22 -3.94 -15.63
C ASP A 54 -3.02 -4.87 -15.56
N ASP A 55 -2.53 -5.28 -16.71
CA ASP A 55 -1.33 -6.12 -16.83
C ASP A 55 -0.10 -5.22 -16.91
N ILE A 56 0.30 -4.72 -15.74
CA ILE A 56 1.45 -3.83 -15.60
C ILE A 56 2.43 -4.43 -14.58
N ASP A 57 3.67 -3.96 -14.64
CA ASP A 57 4.68 -4.38 -13.68
C ASP A 57 4.72 -3.45 -12.45
N LEU A 58 5.53 -3.79 -11.48
CA LEU A 58 5.67 -3.02 -10.26
C LEU A 58 6.19 -1.59 -10.51
N PRO A 59 7.21 -1.36 -11.34
CA PRO A 59 7.63 0.01 -11.66
C PRO A 59 6.49 0.86 -12.23
N ALA A 60 5.67 0.31 -13.12
CA ALA A 60 4.52 1.02 -13.67
C ALA A 60 3.47 1.33 -12.60
N PHE A 61 3.21 0.39 -11.69
CA PHE A 61 2.30 0.63 -10.58
C PHE A 61 2.83 1.73 -9.65
N ARG A 62 4.13 1.72 -9.36
CA ARG A 62 4.75 2.79 -8.56
C ARG A 62 4.59 4.16 -9.20
N GLN A 63 4.71 4.25 -10.52
CA GLN A 63 4.48 5.51 -11.23
C GLN A 63 3.03 5.98 -11.11
N ILE A 64 2.08 5.05 -11.21
CA ILE A 64 0.66 5.36 -11.02
C ILE A 64 0.41 5.88 -9.59
N ALA A 65 0.99 5.22 -8.61
CA ALA A 65 0.86 5.63 -7.21
C ALA A 65 1.47 7.02 -6.98
N ARG A 66 2.64 7.30 -7.55
CA ARG A 66 3.27 8.62 -7.43
C ARG A 66 2.40 9.70 -8.07
N GLY A 67 1.88 9.44 -9.26
CA GLY A 67 0.99 10.39 -9.94
C GLY A 67 -0.28 10.66 -9.13
N ALA A 68 -0.83 9.63 -8.48
CA ALA A 68 -1.99 9.79 -7.62
C ALA A 68 -1.66 10.68 -6.41
N LEU A 69 -0.52 10.47 -5.78
CA LEU A 69 -0.10 11.30 -4.65
C LEU A 69 0.15 12.74 -5.08
N ASP A 70 0.81 12.96 -6.22
CA ASP A 70 1.06 14.31 -6.74
C ASP A 70 -0.23 15.06 -7.02
N GLN A 71 -1.27 14.35 -7.45
CA GLN A 71 -2.55 14.95 -7.81
C GLN A 71 -3.49 15.13 -6.61
N PHE A 72 -3.54 14.17 -5.70
CA PHE A 72 -4.58 14.11 -4.67
C PHE A 72 -4.09 14.28 -3.24
N PHE A 73 -2.79 14.18 -2.98
CA PHE A 73 -2.27 14.41 -1.64
C PHE A 73 -2.09 15.91 -1.41
N ALA A 74 -2.61 16.41 -0.28
CA ALA A 74 -2.69 17.85 -0.04
C ALA A 74 -1.34 18.50 0.32
N ARG A 75 -0.34 17.70 0.72
CA ARG A 75 0.96 18.19 1.17
C ARG A 75 2.04 17.85 0.15
N GLN A 76 3.16 18.55 0.26
CA GLN A 76 4.32 18.24 -0.56
C GLN A 76 4.88 16.87 -0.20
N ILE A 77 5.23 16.09 -1.22
CA ILE A 77 5.82 14.77 -1.06
C ILE A 77 7.33 14.91 -1.18
N THR A 78 8.06 14.49 -0.14
CA THR A 78 9.52 14.47 -0.19
C THR A 78 10.01 13.21 -0.88
N ASP A 79 11.20 13.29 -1.50
CA ASP A 79 11.79 12.12 -2.15
C ASP A 79 12.06 10.99 -1.15
N ALA A 80 12.51 11.32 0.04
CA ALA A 80 12.79 10.33 1.08
C ALA A 80 11.52 9.59 1.51
N ASP A 81 10.42 10.30 1.73
CA ASP A 81 9.15 9.68 2.10
C ASP A 81 8.58 8.85 0.97
N TRP A 82 8.68 9.36 -0.27
CA TRP A 82 8.24 8.59 -1.44
C TRP A 82 9.04 7.30 -1.60
N ASP A 83 10.37 7.36 -1.51
CA ASP A 83 11.21 6.17 -1.67
C ASP A 83 10.87 5.12 -0.61
N ALA A 84 10.67 5.52 0.63
CA ALA A 84 10.28 4.62 1.71
C ALA A 84 8.92 3.98 1.43
N PHE A 85 7.94 4.77 0.99
CA PHE A 85 6.61 4.26 0.67
C PHE A 85 6.65 3.34 -0.56
N ALA A 86 7.38 3.72 -1.60
CA ALA A 86 7.47 2.93 -2.83
C ALA A 86 8.02 1.52 -2.58
N GLN A 87 8.94 1.38 -1.64
CA GLN A 87 9.50 0.07 -1.29
C GLN A 87 8.49 -0.83 -0.60
N THR A 88 7.43 -0.29 -0.03
CA THR A 88 6.36 -1.08 0.59
C THR A 88 5.32 -1.57 -0.41
N LEU A 89 5.37 -1.08 -1.65
CA LEU A 89 4.41 -1.43 -2.69
C LEU A 89 4.80 -2.70 -3.42
N ASP A 90 3.79 -3.52 -3.74
CA ASP A 90 3.91 -4.63 -4.65
C ASP A 90 2.67 -4.63 -5.55
N TYR A 91 2.70 -5.42 -6.63
CA TYR A 91 1.59 -5.45 -7.57
C TYR A 91 1.41 -6.84 -8.16
N VAL A 92 0.15 -7.30 -8.18
CA VAL A 92 -0.21 -8.58 -8.79
C VAL A 92 -1.34 -8.32 -9.78
N PRO A 93 -1.11 -8.53 -11.10
CA PRO A 93 -2.21 -8.48 -12.06
C PRO A 93 -3.24 -9.57 -11.75
N LEU A 94 -4.52 -9.24 -11.90
CA LEU A 94 -5.58 -10.19 -11.58
C LEU A 94 -5.47 -11.46 -12.42
N ALA A 95 -4.99 -11.34 -13.68
CA ALA A 95 -4.79 -12.47 -14.57
C ALA A 95 -3.71 -13.45 -14.09
N ALA A 96 -2.82 -13.04 -13.21
CA ALA A 96 -1.80 -13.94 -12.63
C ALA A 96 -2.41 -14.97 -11.66
N GLY A 97 -3.63 -14.72 -11.18
CA GLY A 97 -4.40 -15.68 -10.40
C GLY A 97 -4.12 -15.71 -8.91
N ALA A 98 -4.96 -16.45 -8.20
CA ALA A 98 -4.88 -16.56 -6.75
C ALA A 98 -3.54 -17.07 -6.21
N PRO A 99 -2.86 -18.06 -6.84
CA PRO A 99 -1.55 -18.49 -6.35
C PRO A 99 -0.50 -17.39 -6.35
N ALA A 100 -0.50 -16.49 -7.36
CA ALA A 100 0.43 -15.37 -7.39
C ALA A 100 0.15 -14.38 -6.28
N LEU A 101 -1.12 -14.08 -6.00
CA LEU A 101 -1.50 -13.22 -4.89
C LEU A 101 -1.12 -13.84 -3.55
N ALA A 102 -1.38 -15.13 -3.36
CA ALA A 102 -1.00 -15.83 -2.13
C ALA A 102 0.52 -15.78 -1.90
N ALA A 103 1.31 -15.96 -2.96
CA ALA A 103 2.77 -15.86 -2.88
C ALA A 103 3.22 -14.44 -2.49
N ALA A 104 2.59 -13.41 -3.06
CA ALA A 104 2.91 -12.03 -2.72
C ALA A 104 2.57 -11.70 -1.26
N VAL A 105 1.43 -12.17 -0.77
CA VAL A 105 1.04 -11.99 0.63
C VAL A 105 2.03 -12.70 1.56
N ALA A 106 2.40 -13.94 1.24
CA ALA A 106 3.36 -14.70 2.04
C ALA A 106 4.72 -14.00 2.08
N ALA A 107 5.20 -13.49 0.95
CA ALA A 107 6.45 -12.74 0.89
C ALA A 107 6.39 -11.46 1.71
N ALA A 108 5.27 -10.75 1.66
CA ALA A 108 5.06 -9.53 2.45
C ALA A 108 5.07 -9.84 3.95
N GLU A 109 4.38 -10.89 4.37
CA GLU A 109 4.36 -11.33 5.76
C GLU A 109 5.76 -11.73 6.25
N ALA A 110 6.49 -12.47 5.41
CA ALA A 110 7.86 -12.86 5.75
C ALA A 110 8.79 -11.66 5.89
N SER A 111 8.63 -10.63 5.04
CA SER A 111 9.46 -9.43 5.11
C SER A 111 9.20 -8.62 6.38
N LEU A 112 8.01 -8.70 6.94
CA LEU A 112 7.67 -8.03 8.19
C LEU A 112 8.19 -8.78 9.42
N GLY A 113 8.47 -10.07 9.28
CA GLY A 113 9.22 -10.88 10.25
C GLY A 113 8.53 -11.15 11.58
N THR A 114 7.30 -10.72 11.75
CA THR A 114 6.56 -10.87 13.00
C THR A 114 5.09 -11.14 12.71
N GLU A 115 4.30 -11.34 13.75
CA GLU A 115 2.86 -11.47 13.62
C GLU A 115 2.29 -10.20 13.00
N CYS A 116 1.55 -10.34 11.89
CA CYS A 116 0.99 -9.22 11.17
C CYS A 116 -0.49 -9.44 10.86
N ARG A 117 -1.18 -8.35 10.54
CA ARG A 117 -2.60 -8.36 10.17
C ARG A 117 -2.73 -8.19 8.66
N ARG A 118 -3.75 -8.82 8.09
CA ARG A 118 -4.12 -8.66 6.69
C ARG A 118 -5.36 -7.78 6.60
N LEU A 119 -5.30 -6.78 5.74
CA LEU A 119 -6.42 -5.91 5.43
C LEU A 119 -6.71 -5.98 3.94
N HIS A 120 -7.97 -6.15 3.59
CA HIS A 120 -8.40 -6.22 2.20
C HIS A 120 -9.31 -5.03 1.90
N TYR A 121 -8.89 -4.17 0.98
CA TYR A 121 -9.69 -3.05 0.52
C TYR A 121 -10.19 -3.33 -0.89
N LEU A 122 -11.51 -3.22 -1.07
CA LEU A 122 -12.16 -3.41 -2.37
C LEU A 122 -12.51 -2.03 -2.91
N SER A 123 -11.75 -1.55 -3.90
CA SER A 123 -12.03 -0.30 -4.56
C SER A 123 -12.56 -0.54 -5.97
N VAL A 124 -13.53 -1.43 -6.08
CA VAL A 124 -14.18 -1.75 -7.34
C VAL A 124 -15.50 -1.00 -7.46
N PRO A 125 -15.92 -0.69 -8.71
CA PRO A 125 -17.21 -0.04 -8.93
C PRO A 125 -18.38 -0.85 -8.42
#